data_8e6e5a9890dd25e9293503b5da0e2ead
#
_entry.id   8e6e5a9890dd25e9293503b5da0e2ead
#
_cell.length_a   1.000
_cell.length_b   1.000
_cell.length_c   1.000
_cell.angle_alpha   90.00
_cell.angle_beta   90.00
_cell.angle_gamma   90.00
#
_symmetry.space_group_name_H-M   'P 1'
#
loop_
_entity.id
_entity.type
_entity.pdbx_description
1 polymer ?
#
loop_
_entity_poly.entity_id
_entity_poly.type
_entity_poly.pdbx_seq_one_letter_code
_entity_poly.pdbx_strand_id
1 'polypeptide(L)'
;MLLFIVLLTTILMPTNANAYTKLGYSLSKSNAKNFKFYINGSAMGYKNIIINGAKSWNASPYLNTVSKGRDANPHFIISSSTIDRGATVAVCETWAYKGSKLVAKNEITTFKAFRSLSVGDKTETIAHEFGHGLGLGHVKTKNAIMLDVGFTKKIKPQRDDLNGIKAIYK
;
A
#
# COMPACT_ATOMS: atom_id res chain seq x y z
N MET A 1 -16.92 -46.41 44.14
CA MET A 1 -15.75 -46.03 43.31
C MET A 1 -16.24 -44.94 42.36
N LEU A 2 -15.99 -43.68 42.70
CA LEU A 2 -16.49 -42.52 41.93
C LEU A 2 -15.42 -42.14 40.89
N LEU A 3 -15.76 -42.21 39.60
CA LEU A 3 -14.87 -41.85 38.48
C LEU A 3 -14.97 -40.34 38.21
N PHE A 4 -13.92 -39.60 38.55
CA PHE A 4 -13.82 -38.16 38.21
C PHE A 4 -13.32 -38.03 36.76
N ILE A 5 -14.18 -37.59 35.84
CA ILE A 5 -13.81 -37.19 34.46
C ILE A 5 -13.33 -35.75 34.52
N VAL A 6 -12.02 -35.54 34.43
CA VAL A 6 -11.43 -34.19 34.24
C VAL A 6 -11.56 -33.81 32.78
N LEU A 7 -12.52 -32.90 32.47
CA LEU A 7 -12.68 -32.33 31.15
C LEU A 7 -11.60 -31.24 30.94
N LEU A 8 -10.53 -31.60 30.24
CA LEU A 8 -9.46 -30.67 29.89
C LEU A 8 -9.91 -29.79 28.70
N THR A 9 -10.47 -28.62 28.99
CA THR A 9 -10.80 -27.60 27.98
C THR A 9 -9.51 -26.92 27.52
N THR A 10 -9.00 -27.30 26.36
CA THR A 10 -7.92 -26.58 25.68
C THR A 10 -8.49 -25.24 25.17
N ILE A 11 -8.14 -24.15 25.85
CA ILE A 11 -8.40 -22.79 25.38
C ILE A 11 -7.45 -22.58 24.17
N LEU A 12 -7.97 -22.73 22.96
CA LEU A 12 -7.30 -22.27 21.73
C LEU A 12 -7.24 -20.74 21.77
N MET A 13 -6.12 -20.20 22.27
CA MET A 13 -5.82 -18.79 22.11
C MET A 13 -5.75 -18.50 20.61
N PRO A 14 -6.53 -17.54 20.05
CA PRO A 14 -6.37 -17.15 18.67
C PRO A 14 -4.97 -16.60 18.52
N THR A 15 -4.11 -17.31 17.82
CA THR A 15 -2.84 -16.75 17.35
C THR A 15 -3.21 -15.60 16.42
N ASN A 16 -2.91 -14.37 16.82
CA ASN A 16 -3.01 -13.20 15.94
C ASN A 16 -2.01 -13.42 14.80
N ALA A 17 -2.41 -14.15 13.77
CA ALA A 17 -1.70 -14.20 12.53
C ALA A 17 -1.71 -12.78 11.97
N ASN A 18 -0.57 -12.10 12.01
CA ASN A 18 -0.43 -10.80 11.36
C ASN A 18 -0.74 -10.99 9.88
N ALA A 19 -1.89 -10.48 9.44
CA ALA A 19 -2.33 -10.62 8.05
C ALA A 19 -1.61 -9.64 7.10
N TYR A 20 -0.69 -8.79 7.62
CA TYR A 20 0.14 -7.89 6.82
C TYR A 20 1.56 -8.43 6.64
N THR A 21 2.18 -8.08 5.52
CA THR A 21 3.59 -8.35 5.20
C THR A 21 4.36 -7.04 5.12
N LYS A 22 5.65 -7.04 5.55
CA LYS A 22 6.55 -5.89 5.43
C LYS A 22 7.66 -6.19 4.42
N LEU A 23 7.97 -5.23 3.55
CA LEU A 23 9.03 -5.37 2.54
C LEU A 23 10.44 -5.15 3.10
N GLY A 24 10.55 -4.71 4.37
CA GLY A 24 11.84 -4.51 5.02
C GLY A 24 12.49 -3.15 4.74
N TYR A 25 11.87 -2.30 3.93
CA TYR A 25 12.24 -0.91 3.70
C TYR A 25 11.01 0.00 3.91
N SER A 26 11.24 1.27 4.21
CA SER A 26 10.17 2.26 4.41
C SER A 26 10.70 3.69 4.32
N LEU A 27 9.82 4.66 4.21
CA LEU A 27 10.17 6.05 4.47
C LEU A 27 10.65 6.22 5.92
N SER A 28 11.38 7.29 6.21
CA SER A 28 11.57 7.71 7.59
C SER A 28 10.23 8.08 8.23
N LYS A 29 10.11 7.97 9.58
CA LYS A 29 8.87 8.37 10.28
C LYS A 29 8.48 9.81 10.01
N SER A 30 9.45 10.73 9.92
CA SER A 30 9.22 12.15 9.58
C SER A 30 8.70 12.33 8.17
N ASN A 31 9.26 11.60 7.18
CA ASN A 31 8.80 11.65 5.80
C ASN A 31 7.41 11.02 5.63
N ALA A 32 7.10 9.94 6.34
CA ALA A 32 5.78 9.31 6.33
C ALA A 32 4.68 10.23 6.86
N LYS A 33 4.98 11.02 7.88
CA LYS A 33 4.08 12.05 8.45
C LYS A 33 3.68 13.14 7.45
N ASN A 34 4.46 13.34 6.36
CA ASN A 34 4.21 14.33 5.32
C ASN A 34 4.76 13.84 3.98
N PHE A 35 4.38 12.63 3.56
CA PHE A 35 4.91 12.13 2.31
C PHE A 35 4.36 12.91 1.11
N LYS A 36 5.29 13.34 0.28
CA LYS A 36 5.02 14.15 -0.89
C LYS A 36 4.87 13.26 -2.10
N PHE A 37 3.92 13.56 -2.97
CA PHE A 37 3.81 12.89 -4.25
C PHE A 37 3.66 13.91 -5.40
N TYR A 38 4.19 13.55 -6.55
CA TYR A 38 4.13 14.31 -7.79
C TYR A 38 3.46 13.48 -8.88
N ILE A 39 2.52 14.07 -9.60
CA ILE A 39 1.85 13.46 -10.75
C ILE A 39 2.54 13.95 -12.02
N ASN A 40 3.21 13.04 -12.74
CA ASN A 40 3.83 13.34 -14.02
C ASN A 40 2.74 13.69 -15.07
N GLY A 41 3.11 14.51 -16.08
CA GLY A 41 2.20 14.90 -17.15
C GLY A 41 1.51 13.71 -17.83
N SER A 42 2.21 12.58 -17.99
CA SER A 42 1.66 11.35 -18.57
C SER A 42 0.50 10.74 -17.77
N ALA A 43 0.44 10.99 -16.46
CA ALA A 43 -0.60 10.48 -15.55
C ALA A 43 -1.66 11.53 -15.20
N MET A 44 -1.59 12.74 -15.75
CA MET A 44 -2.47 13.85 -15.38
C MET A 44 -3.95 13.55 -15.64
N GLY A 45 -4.28 12.74 -16.65
CA GLY A 45 -5.65 12.27 -16.90
C GLY A 45 -6.27 11.44 -15.77
N TYR A 46 -5.44 10.94 -14.85
CA TYR A 46 -5.87 10.17 -13.67
C TYR A 46 -5.71 10.94 -12.36
N LYS A 47 -5.51 12.28 -12.42
CA LYS A 47 -5.21 13.13 -11.27
C LYS A 47 -6.10 12.86 -10.06
N ASN A 48 -7.42 12.86 -10.22
CA ASN A 48 -8.35 12.67 -9.11
C ASN A 48 -8.25 11.25 -8.51
N ILE A 49 -8.09 10.23 -9.34
CA ILE A 49 -7.89 8.83 -8.94
C ILE A 49 -6.61 8.72 -8.09
N ILE A 50 -5.51 9.31 -8.57
CA ILE A 50 -4.22 9.29 -7.88
C ILE A 50 -4.30 10.00 -6.53
N ILE A 51 -4.92 11.18 -6.49
CA ILE A 51 -5.12 11.94 -5.24
C ILE A 51 -5.96 11.12 -4.25
N ASN A 52 -7.05 10.49 -4.70
CA ASN A 52 -7.92 9.69 -3.84
C ASN A 52 -7.19 8.45 -3.29
N GLY A 53 -6.46 7.72 -4.14
CA GLY A 53 -5.65 6.58 -3.73
C GLY A 53 -4.58 6.97 -2.69
N ALA A 54 -3.82 8.05 -2.95
CA ALA A 54 -2.82 8.56 -2.02
C ALA A 54 -3.45 8.99 -0.68
N LYS A 55 -4.49 9.81 -0.72
CA LYS A 55 -5.17 10.34 0.48
C LYS A 55 -5.89 9.26 1.30
N SER A 56 -6.22 8.11 0.72
CA SER A 56 -6.84 7.02 1.44
C SER A 56 -5.99 6.54 2.63
N TRP A 57 -4.66 6.67 2.54
CA TRP A 57 -3.71 6.32 3.60
C TRP A 57 -3.70 7.27 4.78
N ASN A 58 -4.31 8.47 4.66
CA ASN A 58 -4.50 9.39 5.80
C ASN A 58 -5.46 8.84 6.86
N ALA A 59 -6.09 7.68 6.61
CA ALA A 59 -6.80 6.92 7.64
C ALA A 59 -5.86 6.42 8.76
N SER A 60 -4.54 6.35 8.50
CA SER A 60 -3.53 6.04 9.51
C SER A 60 -3.04 7.32 10.21
N PRO A 61 -2.96 7.36 11.55
CA PRO A 61 -2.42 8.52 12.27
C PRO A 61 -0.90 8.71 12.06
N TYR A 62 -0.23 7.74 11.44
CA TYR A 62 1.21 7.77 11.16
C TYR A 62 1.53 8.36 9.79
N LEU A 63 0.53 8.58 8.95
CA LEU A 63 0.68 9.00 7.57
C LEU A 63 -0.10 10.29 7.31
N ASN A 64 0.49 11.15 6.46
CA ASN A 64 -0.23 12.25 5.84
C ASN A 64 0.35 12.49 4.45
N THR A 65 -0.51 12.72 3.48
CA THR A 65 -0.11 12.89 2.08
C THR A 65 -0.22 14.34 1.63
N VAL A 66 0.75 14.78 0.84
CA VAL A 66 0.75 16.13 0.26
C VAL A 66 1.13 16.05 -1.22
N SER A 67 0.24 16.52 -2.11
CA SER A 67 0.59 16.71 -3.52
C SER A 67 1.54 17.91 -3.66
N LYS A 68 2.63 17.75 -4.39
CA LYS A 68 3.66 18.78 -4.62
C LYS A 68 4.12 18.80 -6.07
N GLY A 69 4.78 19.87 -6.47
CA GLY A 69 5.53 19.94 -7.72
C GLY A 69 6.78 19.04 -7.67
N ARG A 70 7.36 18.79 -8.85
CA ARG A 70 8.56 17.95 -9.00
C ARG A 70 9.75 18.49 -8.21
N ASP A 71 9.94 19.80 -8.20
CA ASP A 71 11.07 20.47 -7.53
C ASP A 71 11.03 20.40 -6.00
N ALA A 72 9.89 19.97 -5.42
CA ALA A 72 9.75 19.76 -3.97
C ALA A 72 10.35 18.45 -3.47
N ASN A 73 11.13 17.73 -4.29
CA ASN A 73 11.72 16.43 -3.98
C ASN A 73 10.66 15.43 -3.47
N PRO A 74 9.73 14.98 -4.32
CA PRO A 74 8.63 14.10 -3.91
C PRO A 74 9.15 12.71 -3.54
N HIS A 75 8.54 12.09 -2.53
CA HIS A 75 8.83 10.70 -2.13
C HIS A 75 8.20 9.68 -3.09
N PHE A 76 7.18 10.09 -3.85
CA PHE A 76 6.52 9.30 -4.88
C PHE A 76 6.39 10.11 -6.16
N ILE A 77 6.71 9.50 -7.29
CA ILE A 77 6.46 10.02 -8.64
C ILE A 77 5.50 9.06 -9.33
N ILE A 78 4.39 9.59 -9.86
CA ILE A 78 3.39 8.75 -10.53
C ILE A 78 3.38 9.07 -12.02
N SER A 79 3.58 8.04 -12.83
CA SER A 79 3.59 8.10 -14.29
C SER A 79 2.59 7.11 -14.91
N SER A 80 2.21 7.35 -16.15
CA SER A 80 1.39 6.42 -16.95
C SER A 80 2.10 6.08 -18.23
N SER A 81 2.16 4.80 -18.56
CA SER A 81 2.76 4.25 -19.77
C SER A 81 1.70 3.64 -20.68
N THR A 82 1.99 3.60 -21.98
CA THR A 82 1.19 2.90 -22.98
C THR A 82 1.66 1.46 -23.19
N ILE A 83 2.77 1.09 -22.56
CA ILE A 83 3.38 -0.24 -22.70
C ILE A 83 2.39 -1.31 -22.25
N ASP A 84 2.27 -2.36 -23.06
CA ASP A 84 1.50 -3.54 -22.72
C ASP A 84 2.37 -4.47 -21.87
N ARG A 85 1.92 -4.76 -20.65
CA ARG A 85 2.52 -5.74 -19.75
C ARG A 85 1.52 -6.85 -19.38
N GLY A 86 0.68 -7.23 -20.32
CA GLY A 86 -0.36 -8.25 -20.12
C GLY A 86 -1.33 -7.81 -19.02
N ALA A 87 -1.52 -8.64 -18.00
CA ALA A 87 -2.44 -8.37 -16.89
C ALA A 87 -1.87 -7.38 -15.84
N THR A 88 -0.60 -7.00 -15.93
CA THR A 88 0.00 -6.04 -14.98
C THR A 88 -0.55 -4.64 -15.21
N VAL A 89 -1.27 -4.13 -14.22
CA VAL A 89 -1.95 -2.83 -14.30
C VAL A 89 -1.06 -1.67 -13.82
N ALA A 90 -0.26 -1.90 -12.79
CA ALA A 90 0.70 -0.93 -12.26
C ALA A 90 1.86 -1.64 -11.54
N VAL A 91 2.92 -0.89 -11.22
CA VAL A 91 4.06 -1.33 -10.41
C VAL A 91 4.58 -0.14 -9.61
N CYS A 92 4.95 -0.37 -8.36
CA CYS A 92 5.71 0.55 -7.53
C CYS A 92 7.17 0.09 -7.45
N GLU A 93 8.07 0.83 -8.07
CA GLU A 93 9.51 0.63 -7.95
C GLU A 93 10.05 1.51 -6.81
N THR A 94 10.85 0.93 -5.92
CA THR A 94 11.38 1.59 -4.73
C THR A 94 12.90 1.62 -4.76
N TRP A 95 13.47 2.80 -4.54
CA TRP A 95 14.91 3.00 -4.37
C TRP A 95 15.19 3.38 -2.92
N ALA A 96 16.04 2.59 -2.25
CA ALA A 96 16.54 2.89 -0.90
C ALA A 96 17.92 3.55 -0.97
N TYR A 97 18.28 4.28 0.08
CA TYR A 97 19.65 4.77 0.23
C TYR A 97 20.63 3.61 0.40
N LYS A 98 21.80 3.70 -0.22
CA LYS A 98 22.84 2.66 -0.16
C LYS A 98 23.16 2.30 1.29
N GLY A 99 23.10 1.00 1.61
CA GLY A 99 23.36 0.49 2.96
C GLY A 99 22.26 0.78 3.99
N SER A 100 21.09 1.26 3.56
CA SER A 100 19.98 1.62 4.44
C SER A 100 18.68 0.92 4.02
N LYS A 101 17.77 0.78 4.98
CA LYS A 101 16.37 0.38 4.73
C LYS A 101 15.46 1.59 4.48
N LEU A 102 16.01 2.80 4.51
CA LEU A 102 15.24 4.01 4.26
C LEU A 102 15.07 4.25 2.77
N VAL A 103 13.82 4.48 2.39
CA VAL A 103 13.43 4.79 1.01
C VAL A 103 13.86 6.22 0.65
N ALA A 104 14.57 6.33 -0.47
CA ALA A 104 14.93 7.60 -1.08
C ALA A 104 13.81 8.12 -1.99
N LYS A 105 13.22 7.21 -2.80
CA LYS A 105 12.21 7.54 -3.81
C LYS A 105 11.38 6.31 -4.16
N ASN A 106 10.13 6.53 -4.55
CA ASN A 106 9.25 5.55 -5.17
C ASN A 106 8.76 6.06 -6.52
N GLU A 107 8.64 5.18 -7.51
CA GLU A 107 8.02 5.48 -8.79
C GLU A 107 6.88 4.50 -9.05
N ILE A 108 5.66 5.03 -9.16
CA ILE A 108 4.47 4.26 -9.53
C ILE A 108 4.23 4.46 -11.02
N THR A 109 4.28 3.37 -11.80
CA THR A 109 3.96 3.40 -13.22
C THR A 109 2.73 2.57 -13.49
N THR A 110 1.68 3.19 -14.07
CA THR A 110 0.52 2.48 -14.59
C THR A 110 0.76 2.08 -16.04
N PHE A 111 0.24 0.92 -16.47
CA PHE A 111 0.42 0.35 -17.80
C PHE A 111 -0.88 0.34 -18.62
N LYS A 112 -0.82 -0.18 -19.84
CA LYS A 112 -1.96 -0.21 -20.78
C LYS A 112 -3.22 -0.80 -20.16
N ALA A 113 -3.12 -1.93 -19.44
CA ALA A 113 -4.25 -2.60 -18.82
C ALA A 113 -4.99 -1.74 -17.78
N PHE A 114 -4.29 -0.82 -17.09
CA PHE A 114 -4.91 0.11 -16.14
C PHE A 114 -6.02 0.96 -16.77
N ARG A 115 -5.91 1.28 -18.06
CA ARG A 115 -6.86 2.16 -18.76
C ARG A 115 -8.27 1.59 -18.80
N SER A 116 -8.38 0.28 -18.90
CA SER A 116 -9.67 -0.45 -19.03
C SER A 116 -10.34 -0.72 -17.67
N LEU A 117 -9.68 -0.44 -16.54
CA LEU A 117 -10.24 -0.65 -15.22
C LEU A 117 -11.38 0.33 -14.92
N SER A 118 -12.31 -0.08 -14.05
CA SER A 118 -13.29 0.82 -13.45
C SER A 118 -12.60 1.92 -12.61
N VAL A 119 -13.29 3.02 -12.33
CA VAL A 119 -12.77 4.09 -11.47
C VAL A 119 -12.40 3.55 -10.07
N GLY A 120 -13.23 2.65 -9.54
CA GLY A 120 -12.97 2.00 -8.24
C GLY A 120 -11.69 1.16 -8.27
N ASP A 121 -11.54 0.28 -9.28
CA ASP A 121 -10.37 -0.58 -9.42
C ASP A 121 -9.10 0.22 -9.68
N LYS A 122 -9.18 1.32 -10.46
CA LYS A 122 -8.07 2.27 -10.62
C LYS A 122 -7.65 2.90 -9.30
N THR A 123 -8.63 3.31 -8.48
CA THR A 123 -8.35 3.93 -7.17
C THR A 123 -7.73 2.91 -6.21
N GLU A 124 -8.26 1.68 -6.17
CA GLU A 124 -7.70 0.56 -5.41
C GLU A 124 -6.26 0.27 -5.84
N THR A 125 -5.99 0.15 -7.15
CA THR A 125 -4.64 -0.05 -7.70
C THR A 125 -3.68 1.02 -7.22
N ILE A 126 -4.04 2.29 -7.35
CA ILE A 126 -3.17 3.38 -6.91
C ILE A 126 -2.92 3.33 -5.39
N ALA A 127 -3.95 3.07 -4.59
CA ALA A 127 -3.78 2.92 -3.14
C ALA A 127 -2.87 1.72 -2.80
N HIS A 128 -3.00 0.59 -3.51
CA HIS A 128 -2.15 -0.58 -3.39
C HIS A 128 -0.67 -0.25 -3.67
N GLU A 129 -0.38 0.40 -4.78
CA GLU A 129 0.99 0.79 -5.14
C GLU A 129 1.61 1.77 -4.14
N PHE A 130 0.83 2.72 -3.60
CA PHE A 130 1.29 3.54 -2.48
C PHE A 130 1.64 2.69 -1.25
N GLY A 131 0.88 1.63 -0.97
CA GLY A 131 1.15 0.69 0.11
C GLY A 131 2.53 0.03 -0.01
N HIS A 132 2.94 -0.36 -1.21
CA HIS A 132 4.28 -0.88 -1.47
C HIS A 132 5.36 0.15 -1.15
N GLY A 133 5.24 1.36 -1.66
CA GLY A 133 6.20 2.43 -1.38
C GLY A 133 6.22 2.87 0.10
N LEU A 134 5.16 2.59 0.86
CA LEU A 134 5.09 2.76 2.30
C LEU A 134 5.66 1.56 3.08
N GLY A 135 6.12 0.50 2.40
CA GLY A 135 6.79 -0.66 2.99
C GLY A 135 5.93 -1.89 3.22
N LEU A 136 4.69 -1.91 2.73
CA LEU A 136 3.82 -3.08 2.80
C LEU A 136 4.05 -4.04 1.64
N GLY A 137 4.12 -5.34 1.94
CA GLY A 137 4.12 -6.41 0.96
C GLY A 137 2.72 -6.97 0.71
N HIS A 138 2.62 -7.88 -0.25
CA HIS A 138 1.38 -8.57 -0.57
C HIS A 138 0.88 -9.44 0.57
N VAL A 139 -0.45 -9.61 0.62
CA VAL A 139 -1.16 -10.53 1.51
C VAL A 139 -2.17 -11.36 0.71
N LYS A 140 -2.58 -12.51 1.27
CA LYS A 140 -3.60 -13.37 0.65
C LYS A 140 -5.02 -13.11 1.19
N THR A 141 -5.16 -12.19 2.11
CA THR A 141 -6.43 -11.86 2.75
C THR A 141 -7.27 -10.93 1.87
N LYS A 142 -8.47 -11.37 1.48
CA LYS A 142 -9.39 -10.59 0.64
C LYS A 142 -9.92 -9.29 1.27
N ASN A 143 -9.63 -9.04 2.54
CA ASN A 143 -10.03 -7.84 3.27
C ASN A 143 -8.94 -6.76 3.37
N ALA A 144 -7.83 -6.91 2.66
CA ALA A 144 -6.75 -5.94 2.62
C ALA A 144 -6.54 -5.44 1.19
N ILE A 145 -6.29 -4.14 0.98
CA ILE A 145 -6.00 -3.61 -0.36
C ILE A 145 -4.65 -4.12 -0.89
N MET A 146 -3.77 -4.61 0.00
CA MET A 146 -2.50 -5.25 -0.37
C MET A 146 -2.67 -6.70 -0.85
N LEU A 147 -3.89 -7.09 -1.32
CA LEU A 147 -4.13 -8.41 -1.89
C LEU A 147 -3.20 -8.67 -3.07
N ASP A 148 -2.59 -9.85 -3.11
CA ASP A 148 -1.60 -10.26 -4.12
C ASP A 148 -2.19 -10.30 -5.55
N VAL A 149 -3.38 -10.84 -5.71
CA VAL A 149 -4.01 -11.02 -7.02
C VAL A 149 -5.49 -10.63 -7.00
N GLY A 150 -5.89 -9.85 -8.00
CA GLY A 150 -7.28 -9.40 -8.20
C GLY A 150 -7.61 -8.13 -7.43
N PHE A 151 -8.91 -7.86 -7.31
CA PHE A 151 -9.43 -6.67 -6.65
C PHE A 151 -10.29 -7.04 -5.45
N THR A 152 -10.15 -6.28 -4.38
CA THR A 152 -10.96 -6.42 -3.16
C THR A 152 -12.26 -5.62 -3.24
N LYS A 153 -12.36 -4.70 -4.22
CA LYS A 153 -13.41 -3.68 -4.35
C LYS A 153 -13.40 -2.67 -3.18
N LYS A 154 -12.25 -2.51 -2.55
CA LYS A 154 -11.99 -1.53 -1.48
C LYS A 154 -11.13 -0.40 -2.03
N ILE A 155 -11.55 0.83 -1.85
CA ILE A 155 -10.80 2.03 -2.29
C ILE A 155 -10.00 2.68 -1.16
N LYS A 156 -9.95 2.04 0.01
CA LYS A 156 -9.24 2.52 1.21
C LYS A 156 -8.53 1.37 1.90
N PRO A 157 -7.38 1.62 2.57
CA PRO A 157 -6.73 0.65 3.43
C PRO A 157 -7.69 0.08 4.46
N GLN A 158 -7.61 -1.22 4.69
CA GLN A 158 -8.41 -1.94 5.66
C GLN A 158 -7.61 -2.14 6.95
N ARG A 159 -8.22 -2.78 7.95
CA ARG A 159 -7.61 -2.99 9.27
C ARG A 159 -6.22 -3.61 9.20
N ASP A 160 -6.04 -4.61 8.33
CA ASP A 160 -4.77 -5.33 8.21
C ASP A 160 -3.68 -4.44 7.58
N ASP A 161 -4.02 -3.67 6.54
CA ASP A 161 -3.13 -2.70 5.94
C ASP A 161 -2.69 -1.64 6.96
N LEU A 162 -3.64 -1.11 7.75
CA LEU A 162 -3.39 -0.09 8.78
C LEU A 162 -2.57 -0.66 9.95
N ASN A 163 -2.74 -1.93 10.31
CA ASN A 163 -1.90 -2.62 11.30
C ASN A 163 -0.46 -2.75 10.78
N GLY A 164 -0.27 -3.04 9.50
CA GLY A 164 1.03 -3.06 8.85
C GLY A 164 1.73 -1.69 8.91
N ILE A 165 1.03 -0.63 8.57
CA ILE A 165 1.53 0.75 8.70
C ILE A 165 1.90 1.07 10.16
N LYS A 166 1.04 0.73 11.11
CA LYS A 166 1.33 0.90 12.55
C LYS A 166 2.61 0.15 12.95
N ALA A 167 2.82 -1.07 12.47
CA ALA A 167 4.00 -1.88 12.78
C ALA A 167 5.31 -1.36 12.13
N ILE A 168 5.20 -0.52 11.08
CA ILE A 168 6.33 0.11 10.40
C ILE A 168 6.67 1.46 11.04
N TYR A 169 5.65 2.29 11.35
CA TYR A 169 5.81 3.70 11.67
C TYR A 169 5.54 4.09 13.13
N LYS A 170 5.00 3.18 13.96
CA LYS A 170 4.88 3.38 15.41
C LYS A 170 6.27 3.29 16.09
#